data_a04171be9a127a1c35c0854f335fa669
#
_entry.id   a04171be9a127a1c35c0854f335fa669
#
_cell.length_a   1.000
_cell.length_b   1.000
_cell.length_c   1.000
_cell.angle_alpha   90.00
_cell.angle_beta   90.00
_cell.angle_gamma   90.00
#
_symmetry.space_group_name_H-M   'P 1'
#
loop_
_entity.id
_entity.type
_entity.pdbx_description
1 polymer ?
#
loop_
_entity_poly.entity_id
_entity_poly.type
_entity_poly.pdbx_seq_one_letter_code
_entity_poly.pdbx_strand_id
1 'polypeptide(L)'
;MLEYQIEAESKAGGFALANTKKIAIPFDATAESGDQLPNPAELFLSSFAACILKNVERYSKKLHIPYKKAKIEVKGWRTDVPPAMVKVEYTLTIYSDAEKRKIELLHKNIKKFGTIYNTVAKSCEINGSLIYE
;
A
#
# COMPACT_ATOMS: atom_id res chain seq x y z
N MET A 1 18.43 9.58 8.72
CA MET A 1 17.91 8.41 8.00
C MET A 1 17.19 7.48 8.97
N LEU A 2 16.08 6.91 8.57
CA LEU A 2 15.30 5.99 9.40
C LEU A 2 15.58 4.55 8.99
N GLU A 3 15.60 3.66 9.96
CA GLU A 3 15.86 2.24 9.74
C GLU A 3 14.68 1.42 10.22
N TYR A 4 14.34 0.38 9.47
CA TYR A 4 13.26 -0.55 9.80
C TYR A 4 13.78 -1.98 9.69
N GLN A 5 13.20 -2.88 10.46
CA GLN A 5 13.63 -4.28 10.46
C GLN A 5 12.44 -5.21 10.62
N ILE A 6 12.45 -6.29 9.89
CA ILE A 6 11.54 -7.43 10.07
C ILE A 6 12.36 -8.73 9.99
N GLU A 7 11.79 -9.81 10.48
CA GLU A 7 12.31 -11.14 10.26
C GLU A 7 11.22 -11.99 9.63
N ALA A 8 11.62 -12.93 8.80
CA ALA A 8 10.66 -13.85 8.19
C ALA A 8 11.27 -15.24 8.10
N GLU A 9 10.42 -16.25 8.21
CA GLU A 9 10.86 -17.64 8.08
C GLU A 9 9.79 -18.46 7.39
N SER A 10 10.22 -19.54 6.74
CA SER A 10 9.29 -20.50 6.17
C SER A 10 9.78 -21.91 6.44
N LYS A 11 8.82 -22.82 6.57
CA LYS A 11 9.11 -24.27 6.63
C LYS A 11 9.04 -24.85 5.22
N ALA A 12 9.74 -25.95 4.99
CA ALA A 12 9.57 -26.71 3.76
C ALA A 12 8.08 -26.99 3.56
N GLY A 13 7.58 -26.76 2.36
CA GLY A 13 6.15 -26.84 2.06
C GLY A 13 5.48 -25.47 1.97
N GLY A 14 6.15 -24.41 2.45
CA GLY A 14 5.72 -23.04 2.18
C GLY A 14 4.90 -22.35 3.27
N PHE A 15 4.74 -22.93 4.44
CA PHE A 15 4.13 -22.20 5.55
C PHE A 15 5.12 -21.14 6.03
N ALA A 16 4.71 -19.87 6.02
CA ALA A 16 5.62 -18.75 6.27
C ALA A 16 4.99 -17.67 7.13
N LEU A 17 5.87 -17.00 7.91
CA LEU A 17 5.49 -15.88 8.76
C LEU A 17 6.51 -14.76 8.61
N ALA A 18 6.01 -13.53 8.50
CA ALA A 18 6.83 -12.33 8.64
C ALA A 18 6.55 -11.73 10.02
N ASN A 19 7.61 -11.56 10.81
CA ASN A 19 7.49 -11.08 12.18
C ASN A 19 7.98 -9.65 12.29
N THR A 20 7.15 -8.77 12.79
CA THR A 20 7.52 -7.38 13.03
C THR A 20 6.76 -6.86 14.24
N LYS A 21 7.50 -6.13 15.10
CA LYS A 21 6.93 -5.63 16.36
C LYS A 21 6.33 -6.79 17.16
N LYS A 22 5.05 -6.73 17.47
CA LYS A 22 4.36 -7.74 18.30
C LYS A 22 3.44 -8.64 17.50
N ILE A 23 3.60 -8.71 16.18
CA ILE A 23 2.67 -9.43 15.32
C ILE A 23 3.40 -10.29 14.30
N ALA A 24 2.77 -11.41 13.93
CA ALA A 24 3.22 -12.28 12.85
C ALA A 24 2.21 -12.19 11.70
N ILE A 25 2.71 -11.99 10.49
CA ILE A 25 1.89 -11.91 9.29
C ILE A 25 2.09 -13.21 8.50
N PRO A 26 1.07 -14.08 8.42
CA PRO A 26 1.20 -15.30 7.63
C PRO A 26 1.14 -14.96 6.13
N PHE A 27 1.94 -15.67 5.34
CA PHE A 27 1.95 -15.48 3.90
C PHE A 27 2.27 -16.77 3.15
N ASP A 28 2.05 -16.73 1.85
CA ASP A 28 2.25 -17.87 0.96
C ASP A 28 3.69 -17.86 0.41
N ALA A 29 4.49 -18.83 0.87
CA ALA A 29 5.83 -19.08 0.33
C ALA A 29 5.88 -20.45 -0.35
N THR A 30 4.74 -20.99 -0.80
CA THR A 30 4.70 -22.23 -1.55
C THR A 30 5.32 -22.06 -2.94
N ALA A 31 5.79 -23.16 -3.53
CA ALA A 31 6.36 -23.10 -4.87
C ALA A 31 5.30 -22.81 -5.94
N GLU A 32 4.07 -23.10 -5.65
CA GLU A 32 2.93 -22.90 -6.55
C GLU A 32 2.04 -21.76 -6.05
N SER A 33 1.06 -21.37 -6.87
CA SER A 33 0.12 -20.34 -6.47
C SER A 33 -0.95 -20.91 -5.54
N GLY A 34 -1.06 -20.33 -4.34
CA GLY A 34 -2.12 -20.64 -3.39
C GLY A 34 -3.16 -19.53 -3.37
N ASP A 35 -4.32 -19.82 -2.79
CA ASP A 35 -5.43 -18.87 -2.72
C ASP A 35 -5.84 -18.53 -1.27
N GLN A 36 -5.11 -19.04 -0.27
CA GLN A 36 -5.46 -18.89 1.15
C GLN A 36 -4.75 -17.73 1.82
N LEU A 37 -3.52 -17.48 1.45
CA LEU A 37 -2.68 -16.46 2.11
C LEU A 37 -2.09 -15.52 1.06
N PRO A 38 -1.73 -14.29 1.46
CA PRO A 38 -1.16 -13.35 0.50
C PRO A 38 0.20 -13.82 -0.01
N ASN A 39 0.40 -13.68 -1.31
CA ASN A 39 1.69 -13.93 -1.94
C ASN A 39 2.57 -12.66 -1.85
N PRO A 40 3.85 -12.73 -2.27
CA PRO A 40 4.73 -11.55 -2.19
C PRO A 40 4.23 -10.33 -2.95
N ALA A 41 3.62 -10.51 -4.12
CA ALA A 41 3.09 -9.37 -4.88
C ALA A 41 1.93 -8.71 -4.15
N GLU A 42 1.06 -9.50 -3.54
CA GLU A 42 -0.04 -8.97 -2.74
C GLU A 42 0.44 -8.27 -1.48
N LEU A 43 1.52 -8.77 -0.85
CA LEU A 43 2.16 -8.07 0.27
C LEU A 43 2.76 -6.73 -0.17
N PHE A 44 3.37 -6.69 -1.35
CA PHE A 44 3.89 -5.47 -1.94
C PHE A 44 2.77 -4.44 -2.14
N LEU A 45 1.65 -4.85 -2.74
CA LEU A 45 0.50 -3.98 -2.93
C LEU A 45 -0.13 -3.56 -1.60
N SER A 46 -0.12 -4.44 -0.61
CA SER A 46 -0.61 -4.13 0.73
C SER A 46 0.24 -3.05 1.40
N SER A 47 1.56 -3.09 1.23
CA SER A 47 2.43 -2.06 1.76
C SER A 47 2.18 -0.71 1.10
N PHE A 48 1.92 -0.70 -0.20
CA PHE A 48 1.55 0.49 -0.95
C PHE A 48 0.24 1.08 -0.42
N ALA A 49 -0.78 0.25 -0.26
CA ALA A 49 -2.07 0.66 0.30
C ALA A 49 -1.93 1.20 1.72
N ALA A 50 -1.17 0.50 2.56
CA ALA A 50 -0.92 0.92 3.94
C ALA A 50 -0.25 2.29 4.00
N CYS A 51 0.69 2.54 3.10
CA CYS A 51 1.37 3.83 3.01
C CYS A 51 0.37 4.95 2.71
N ILE A 52 -0.51 4.74 1.75
CA ILE A 52 -1.51 5.75 1.38
C ILE A 52 -2.46 6.02 2.55
N LEU A 53 -3.00 4.96 3.17
CA LEU A 53 -3.93 5.13 4.29
C LEU A 53 -3.27 5.78 5.51
N LYS A 54 -2.02 5.43 5.81
CA LYS A 54 -1.28 6.06 6.90
C LYS A 54 -1.08 7.56 6.63
N ASN A 55 -0.84 7.93 5.39
CA ASN A 55 -0.66 9.32 5.02
C ASN A 55 -1.98 10.10 4.93
N VAL A 56 -3.10 9.42 4.67
CA VAL A 56 -4.43 10.05 4.85
C VAL A 56 -4.54 10.55 6.29
N GLU A 57 -4.24 9.71 7.27
CA GLU A 57 -4.32 10.09 8.69
C GLU A 57 -3.32 11.20 9.03
N ARG A 58 -2.08 11.03 8.61
CA ARG A 58 -1.02 12.01 8.93
C ARG A 58 -1.33 13.39 8.37
N TYR A 59 -1.70 13.48 7.10
CA TYR A 59 -1.90 14.77 6.46
C TYR A 59 -3.27 15.37 6.73
N SER A 60 -4.27 14.55 7.04
CA SER A 60 -5.54 15.07 7.55
C SER A 60 -5.30 15.89 8.83
N LYS A 61 -4.45 15.38 9.72
CA LYS A 61 -4.08 16.09 10.95
C LYS A 61 -3.26 17.34 10.67
N LYS A 62 -2.22 17.22 9.84
CA LYS A 62 -1.35 18.36 9.54
C LYS A 62 -2.07 19.49 8.83
N LEU A 63 -3.00 19.18 7.95
CA LEU A 63 -3.73 20.17 7.15
C LEU A 63 -5.07 20.56 7.79
N HIS A 64 -5.41 19.96 8.93
CA HIS A 64 -6.69 20.19 9.62
C HIS A 64 -7.89 19.90 8.72
N ILE A 65 -7.82 18.77 7.98
CA ILE A 65 -8.89 18.32 7.10
C ILE A 65 -9.52 17.06 7.74
N PRO A 66 -10.72 17.19 8.33
CA PRO A 66 -11.37 16.03 8.97
C PRO A 66 -11.85 15.03 7.94
N TYR A 67 -11.81 13.75 8.30
CA TYR A 67 -12.41 12.69 7.50
C TYR A 67 -12.96 11.61 8.43
N LYS A 68 -13.90 10.82 7.92
CA LYS A 68 -14.55 9.76 8.69
C LYS A 68 -13.92 8.41 8.44
N LYS A 69 -13.56 8.14 7.20
CA LYS A 69 -13.07 6.83 6.73
C LYS A 69 -12.35 7.01 5.41
N ALA A 70 -11.39 6.16 5.16
CA ALA A 70 -10.75 6.06 3.85
C ALA A 70 -10.69 4.60 3.45
N LYS A 71 -10.89 4.34 2.16
CA LYS A 71 -10.85 3.01 1.57
C LYS A 71 -9.99 3.07 0.31
N ILE A 72 -9.23 2.02 0.05
CA ILE A 72 -8.40 1.96 -1.15
C ILE A 72 -8.50 0.59 -1.79
N GLU A 73 -8.60 0.57 -3.12
CA GLU A 73 -8.43 -0.62 -3.94
C GLU A 73 -7.16 -0.45 -4.74
N VAL A 74 -6.34 -1.48 -4.81
CA VAL A 74 -5.06 -1.43 -5.52
C VAL A 74 -4.96 -2.64 -6.43
N LYS A 75 -4.57 -2.40 -7.68
CA LYS A 75 -4.26 -3.44 -8.65
C LYS A 75 -2.83 -3.26 -9.12
N GLY A 76 -2.15 -4.37 -9.39
CA GLY A 76 -0.78 -4.33 -9.89
C GLY A 76 -0.58 -5.30 -11.02
N TRP A 77 0.36 -4.99 -11.89
CA TRP A 77 0.73 -5.82 -13.05
C TRP A 77 2.23 -6.06 -13.05
N ARG A 78 2.59 -7.27 -13.41
CA ARG A 78 4.00 -7.63 -13.58
C ARG A 78 4.28 -8.07 -15.01
N THR A 79 5.53 -7.90 -15.43
CA THR A 79 6.04 -8.49 -16.66
C THR A 79 6.60 -9.88 -16.35
N ASP A 80 6.81 -10.67 -17.38
CA ASP A 80 7.32 -12.05 -17.24
C ASP A 80 8.83 -12.14 -17.42
N VAL A 81 9.43 -11.27 -18.23
CA VAL A 81 10.86 -11.35 -18.56
C VAL A 81 11.49 -9.96 -18.51
N PRO A 82 12.22 -9.64 -17.43
CA PRO A 82 12.28 -10.38 -16.16
C PRO A 82 10.98 -10.22 -15.39
N PRO A 83 10.67 -11.12 -14.44
CA PRO A 83 9.51 -10.92 -13.58
C PRO A 83 9.68 -9.64 -12.75
N ALA A 84 8.81 -8.67 -12.96
CA ALA A 84 8.89 -7.39 -12.26
C ALA A 84 7.54 -6.70 -12.24
N MET A 85 7.23 -6.05 -11.12
CA MET A 85 6.06 -5.17 -11.07
C MET A 85 6.37 -3.91 -11.87
N VAL A 86 5.47 -3.54 -12.77
CA VAL A 86 5.68 -2.40 -13.68
C VAL A 86 4.58 -1.35 -13.64
N LYS A 87 3.42 -1.71 -13.10
CA LYS A 87 2.27 -0.79 -13.07
C LYS A 87 1.43 -1.04 -11.84
N VAL A 88 0.98 0.04 -11.22
CA VAL A 88 0.06 0.02 -10.08
C VAL A 88 -1.05 1.02 -10.36
N GLU A 89 -2.28 0.59 -10.15
CA GLU A 89 -3.45 1.46 -10.21
C GLU A 89 -4.17 1.41 -8.89
N TYR A 90 -4.68 2.55 -8.43
CA TYR A 90 -5.47 2.56 -7.21
C TYR A 90 -6.66 3.50 -7.31
N THR A 91 -7.67 3.21 -6.51
CA THR A 91 -8.82 4.08 -6.28
C THR A 91 -8.91 4.34 -4.80
N LEU A 92 -8.71 5.59 -4.40
CA LEU A 92 -8.79 6.04 -3.01
C LEU A 92 -10.12 6.73 -2.81
N THR A 93 -10.94 6.22 -1.89
CA THR A 93 -12.21 6.83 -1.50
C THR A 93 -12.06 7.45 -0.12
N ILE A 94 -12.35 8.73 0.00
CA ILE A 94 -12.30 9.44 1.28
C ILE A 94 -13.70 9.94 1.62
N TYR A 95 -14.19 9.52 2.77
CA TYR A 95 -15.50 9.92 3.31
C TYR A 95 -15.29 11.10 4.25
N SER A 96 -15.77 12.29 3.86
CA SER A 96 -15.51 13.52 4.59
C SER A 96 -16.56 14.57 4.26
N ASP A 97 -16.83 15.45 5.22
CA ASP A 97 -17.67 16.64 5.03
C ASP A 97 -16.86 17.86 4.57
N ALA A 98 -15.54 17.73 4.45
CA ALA A 98 -14.66 18.80 4.00
C ALA A 98 -14.93 19.14 2.51
N GLU A 99 -14.55 20.35 2.11
CA GLU A 99 -14.67 20.76 0.73
C GLU A 99 -13.81 19.88 -0.20
N LYS A 100 -14.31 19.64 -1.40
CA LYS A 100 -13.64 18.82 -2.40
C LYS A 100 -12.18 19.24 -2.62
N ARG A 101 -11.92 20.54 -2.73
CA ARG A 101 -10.57 21.06 -2.97
C ARG A 101 -9.60 20.69 -1.84
N LYS A 102 -10.09 20.56 -0.59
CA LYS A 102 -9.27 20.15 0.55
C LYS A 102 -8.94 18.67 0.46
N ILE A 103 -9.87 17.85 0.04
CA ILE A 103 -9.64 16.41 -0.17
C ILE A 103 -8.65 16.19 -1.31
N GLU A 104 -8.74 16.97 -2.37
CA GLU A 104 -7.77 16.93 -3.47
C GLU A 104 -6.37 17.37 -3.00
N LEU A 105 -6.28 18.38 -2.14
CA LEU A 105 -5.03 18.80 -1.54
C LEU A 105 -4.43 17.70 -0.66
N LEU A 106 -5.26 17.03 0.12
CA LEU A 106 -4.85 15.89 0.93
C LEU A 106 -4.24 14.80 0.05
N HIS A 107 -4.91 14.43 -1.02
CA HIS A 107 -4.42 13.42 -1.97
C HIS A 107 -3.08 13.83 -2.61
N LYS A 108 -2.95 15.10 -2.95
CA LYS A 108 -1.71 15.64 -3.53
C LYS A 108 -0.52 15.49 -2.56
N ASN A 109 -0.75 15.77 -1.28
CA ASN A 109 0.28 15.59 -0.25
C ASN A 109 0.64 14.13 -0.03
N ILE A 110 -0.34 13.24 -0.07
CA ILE A 110 -0.10 11.79 0.02
C ILE A 110 0.85 11.33 -1.07
N LYS A 111 0.62 11.76 -2.32
CA LYS A 111 1.46 11.40 -3.46
C LYS A 111 2.87 11.98 -3.32
N LYS A 112 2.99 13.17 -2.77
CA LYS A 112 4.28 13.85 -2.64
C LYS A 112 5.16 13.24 -1.55
N PHE A 113 4.57 12.85 -0.42
CA PHE A 113 5.32 12.51 0.79
C PHE A 113 5.22 11.04 1.21
N GLY A 114 4.51 10.20 0.48
CA GLY A 114 4.41 8.79 0.82
C GLY A 114 5.71 8.05 0.57
N THR A 115 6.30 7.46 1.61
CA THR A 115 7.56 6.74 1.50
C THR A 115 7.48 5.59 0.51
N ILE A 116 6.52 4.69 0.69
CA ILE A 116 6.38 3.54 -0.21
C ILE A 116 5.91 4.00 -1.59
N TYR A 117 5.01 4.99 -1.63
CA TYR A 117 4.58 5.59 -2.90
C TYR A 117 5.79 6.05 -3.72
N ASN A 118 6.69 6.83 -3.11
CA ASN A 118 7.87 7.35 -3.79
C ASN A 118 8.83 6.24 -4.24
N THR A 119 8.93 5.18 -3.43
CA THR A 119 9.75 4.02 -3.78
C THR A 119 9.19 3.30 -5.00
N VAL A 120 7.89 3.03 -4.99
CA VAL A 120 7.20 2.34 -6.10
C VAL A 120 7.25 3.17 -7.37
N ALA A 121 7.13 4.50 -7.26
CA ALA A 121 7.15 5.41 -8.40
C ALA A 121 8.48 5.39 -9.17
N LYS A 122 9.56 4.90 -8.55
CA LYS A 122 10.86 4.79 -9.24
C LYS A 122 10.91 3.64 -10.25
N SER A 123 10.04 2.65 -10.10
CA SER A 123 10.09 1.45 -10.94
C SER A 123 8.74 1.10 -11.58
N CYS A 124 7.65 1.69 -11.13
CA CYS A 124 6.32 1.40 -11.63
C CYS A 124 5.63 2.67 -12.11
N GLU A 125 4.83 2.53 -13.17
CA GLU A 125 3.84 3.53 -13.51
C GLU A 125 2.73 3.47 -12.47
N ILE A 126 2.35 4.62 -11.90
CA ILE A 126 1.28 4.69 -10.90
C ILE A 126 0.15 5.55 -11.45
N ASN A 127 -1.05 4.98 -11.50
CA ASN A 127 -2.26 5.69 -11.89
C ASN A 127 -3.24 5.65 -10.72
N GLY A 128 -3.55 6.81 -10.15
CA GLY A 128 -4.44 6.91 -9.01
C GLY A 128 -5.66 7.73 -9.29
N SER A 129 -6.80 7.26 -8.77
CA SER A 129 -8.08 7.97 -8.83
C SER A 129 -8.54 8.27 -7.41
N LEU A 130 -9.15 9.44 -7.23
CA LEU A 130 -9.70 9.87 -5.97
C LEU A 130 -11.22 9.94 -6.09
N ILE A 131 -11.92 9.25 -5.19
CA ILE A 131 -13.37 9.37 -5.03
C ILE A 131 -13.61 10.11 -3.72
N TYR A 132 -14.45 11.11 -3.79
CA TYR A 132 -14.83 11.96 -2.68
C TYR A 132 -16.29 11.71 -2.32
N GLU A 133 -16.54 11.32 -1.06
CA GLU A 133 -17.89 11.07 -0.57
C GLU A 133 -18.18 11.72 0.79
#